data_a0d9ce42fb5ab9af6443a86840a1f71b
#
_entry.id   a0d9ce42fb5ab9af6443a86840a1f71b
#
_cell.length_a   1.000
_cell.length_b   1.000
_cell.length_c   1.000
_cell.angle_alpha   90.00
_cell.angle_beta   90.00
_cell.angle_gamma   90.00
#
_symmetry.space_group_name_H-M   'P 1'
#
loop_
_entity.id
_entity.type
_entity.pdbx_description
1 polymer ?
#
loop_
_entity_poly.entity_id
_entity_poly.type
_entity_poly.pdbx_seq_one_letter_code
_entity_poly.pdbx_strand_id
1 'polypeptide(L)'
;MLAEAKRRPDWIWWEKAIGEELATLEAAGTWVLEEPPPGANIIGSKWVFKAKKDAAGVIARFKARPVAQGFSQIRGVDYDDTYAPVACLASSRAIIAMSNRLGLELHQVDIKGAYLNGELNDNEVLYMQHPPGYKPRDAGNRVLRLKKTLYGLKQSGRRWYQKLSSIFDSLKFSKCSVD
;
A
#
# COMPACT_ATOMS: atom_id res chain seq x y z
N MET A 1 11.48 -13.23 -9.72
CA MET A 1 11.02 -13.54 -8.32
C MET A 1 12.20 -13.40 -7.36
N LEU A 2 12.00 -13.51 -6.00
CA LEU A 2 13.11 -13.30 -5.01
C LEU A 2 14.36 -14.15 -5.30
N ALA A 3 14.16 -15.45 -5.60
CA ALA A 3 15.28 -16.35 -5.93
C ALA A 3 16.08 -15.90 -7.18
N GLU A 4 15.43 -15.28 -8.13
CA GLU A 4 16.05 -14.71 -9.32
C GLU A 4 16.79 -13.41 -8.99
N ALA A 5 16.17 -12.53 -8.19
CA ALA A 5 16.81 -11.31 -7.72
C ALA A 5 18.10 -11.61 -6.93
N LYS A 6 18.11 -12.66 -6.10
CA LYS A 6 19.30 -13.10 -5.33
C LYS A 6 20.48 -13.55 -6.19
N ARG A 7 20.23 -13.96 -7.44
CA ARG A 7 21.30 -14.37 -8.38
C ARG A 7 21.91 -13.21 -9.15
N ARG A 8 21.35 -12.02 -9.05
CA ARG A 8 21.80 -10.84 -9.80
C ARG A 8 22.99 -10.17 -9.11
N PRO A 9 23.93 -9.59 -9.88
CA PRO A 9 25.06 -8.85 -9.31
C PRO A 9 24.66 -7.62 -8.50
N ASP A 10 23.47 -7.07 -8.75
CA ASP A 10 22.89 -5.92 -8.04
C ASP A 10 22.08 -6.32 -6.79
N TRP A 11 22.18 -7.59 -6.33
CA TRP A 11 21.41 -8.10 -5.19
C TRP A 11 21.56 -7.26 -3.93
N ILE A 12 22.76 -6.78 -3.63
CA ILE A 12 23.03 -5.99 -2.43
C ILE A 12 22.12 -4.75 -2.32
N TRP A 13 21.79 -4.12 -3.46
CA TRP A 13 20.90 -2.97 -3.49
C TRP A 13 19.43 -3.35 -3.28
N TRP A 14 19.05 -4.53 -3.78
CA TRP A 14 17.73 -5.08 -3.55
C TRP A 14 17.52 -5.51 -2.11
N GLU A 15 18.51 -6.14 -1.51
CA GLU A 15 18.47 -6.54 -0.09
C GLU A 15 18.34 -5.33 0.83
N LYS A 16 19.11 -4.27 0.57
CA LYS A 16 18.97 -3.00 1.27
C LYS A 16 17.57 -2.42 1.12
N ALA A 17 17.02 -2.38 -0.10
CA ALA A 17 15.67 -1.86 -0.35
C ALA A 17 14.58 -2.69 0.34
N ILE A 18 14.76 -4.00 0.48
CA ILE A 18 13.87 -4.88 1.25
C ILE A 18 13.93 -4.53 2.73
N GLY A 19 15.13 -4.38 3.31
CA GLY A 19 15.31 -4.03 4.72
C GLY A 19 14.67 -2.68 5.06
N GLU A 20 14.88 -1.67 4.22
CA GLU A 20 14.28 -0.34 4.39
C GLU A 20 12.75 -0.38 4.36
N GLU A 21 12.16 -1.16 3.43
CA GLU A 21 10.71 -1.29 3.33
C GLU A 21 10.12 -2.04 4.53
N LEU A 22 10.74 -3.14 4.96
CA LEU A 22 10.29 -3.90 6.14
C LEU A 22 10.35 -3.03 7.40
N ALA A 23 11.45 -2.33 7.63
CA ALA A 23 11.58 -1.41 8.76
C ALA A 23 10.51 -0.30 8.75
N THR A 24 10.17 0.22 7.56
CA THR A 24 9.11 1.20 7.40
C THR A 24 7.74 0.63 7.77
N LEU A 25 7.43 -0.59 7.33
CA LEU A 25 6.16 -1.26 7.60
C LEU A 25 6.01 -1.64 9.07
N GLU A 26 7.09 -2.09 9.70
CA GLU A 26 7.14 -2.41 11.13
C GLU A 26 6.98 -1.15 11.99
N ALA A 27 7.72 -0.08 11.69
CA ALA A 27 7.60 1.21 12.36
C ALA A 27 6.19 1.82 12.21
N ALA A 28 5.53 1.59 11.08
CA ALA A 28 4.15 1.99 10.86
C ALA A 28 3.13 1.13 11.63
N GLY A 29 3.54 0.02 12.27
CA GLY A 29 2.63 -0.91 12.93
C GLY A 29 1.65 -1.58 11.97
N THR A 30 2.14 -1.93 10.77
CA THR A 30 1.29 -2.46 9.69
C THR A 30 0.68 -3.81 10.05
N TRP A 31 1.36 -4.61 10.87
CA TRP A 31 0.92 -5.94 11.31
C TRP A 31 1.40 -6.29 12.71
N VAL A 32 0.84 -7.35 13.24
CA VAL A 32 1.32 -8.05 14.43
C VAL A 32 1.49 -9.53 14.11
N LEU A 33 2.39 -10.21 14.82
CA LEU A 33 2.54 -11.67 14.74
C LEU A 33 1.47 -12.34 15.57
N GLU A 34 0.63 -13.15 14.94
CA GLU A 34 -0.46 -13.85 15.61
C GLU A 34 -0.63 -15.27 15.04
N GLU A 35 -1.04 -16.21 15.88
CA GLU A 35 -1.42 -17.52 15.44
C GLU A 35 -2.85 -17.48 14.90
N PRO A 36 -3.06 -17.83 13.62
CA PRO A 36 -4.38 -17.71 13.01
C PRO A 36 -5.33 -18.75 13.60
N PRO A 37 -6.61 -18.42 13.81
CA PRO A 37 -7.58 -19.40 14.27
C PRO A 37 -7.79 -20.49 13.19
N PRO A 38 -8.23 -21.69 13.59
CA PRO A 38 -8.53 -22.78 12.66
C PRO A 38 -9.50 -22.33 11.57
N GLY A 39 -9.18 -22.61 10.31
CA GLY A 39 -10.01 -22.25 9.16
C GLY A 39 -9.86 -20.81 8.67
N ALA A 40 -8.99 -19.98 9.28
CA ALA A 40 -8.72 -18.63 8.78
C ALA A 40 -8.15 -18.64 7.36
N ASN A 41 -8.62 -17.73 6.51
CA ASN A 41 -8.02 -17.51 5.21
C ASN A 41 -6.68 -16.78 5.37
N ILE A 42 -5.58 -17.41 4.93
CA ILE A 42 -4.24 -16.82 5.02
C ILE A 42 -3.82 -16.40 3.61
N ILE A 43 -3.80 -15.09 3.39
CA ILE A 43 -3.47 -14.49 2.10
C ILE A 43 -1.97 -14.67 1.83
N GLY A 44 -1.61 -15.06 0.61
CA GLY A 44 -0.21 -15.11 0.19
C GLY A 44 0.41 -13.73 0.05
N SER A 45 1.72 -13.68 -0.02
CA SER A 45 2.46 -12.46 -0.29
C SER A 45 3.55 -12.68 -1.34
N LYS A 46 3.98 -11.60 -2.00
CA LYS A 46 5.10 -11.63 -2.96
C LYS A 46 5.88 -10.33 -2.92
N TRP A 47 7.14 -10.38 -3.34
CA TRP A 47 7.94 -9.18 -3.58
C TRP A 47 7.70 -8.62 -4.98
N VAL A 48 7.55 -7.30 -5.06
CA VAL A 48 7.59 -6.54 -6.30
C VAL A 48 8.81 -5.63 -6.27
N PHE A 49 9.71 -5.82 -7.24
CA PHE A 49 10.94 -5.07 -7.39
C PHE A 49 10.82 -4.05 -8.52
N LYS A 50 11.24 -2.82 -8.27
CA LYS A 50 11.26 -1.75 -9.28
C LYS A 50 12.51 -0.90 -9.15
N ALA A 51 13.37 -0.93 -10.17
CA ALA A 51 14.45 0.03 -10.33
C ALA A 51 13.88 1.32 -10.95
N LYS A 52 14.04 2.44 -10.26
CA LYS A 52 13.73 3.76 -10.80
C LYS A 52 14.96 4.34 -11.44
N LYS A 53 14.81 4.84 -12.67
CA LYS A 53 15.87 5.52 -13.42
C LYS A 53 15.66 7.02 -13.32
N ASP A 54 16.74 7.78 -13.40
CA ASP A 54 16.74 9.22 -13.59
C ASP A 54 16.51 9.62 -15.07
N ALA A 55 16.57 10.90 -15.36
CA ALA A 55 16.39 11.43 -16.71
C ALA A 55 17.48 10.97 -17.69
N ALA A 56 18.67 10.59 -17.20
CA ALA A 56 19.77 10.05 -17.98
C ALA A 56 19.68 8.52 -18.20
N GLY A 57 18.63 7.87 -17.66
CA GLY A 57 18.44 6.43 -17.78
C GLY A 57 19.25 5.60 -16.77
N VAL A 58 19.99 6.23 -15.87
CA VAL A 58 20.77 5.58 -14.82
C VAL A 58 19.85 5.19 -13.66
N ILE A 59 20.12 4.04 -13.03
CA ILE A 59 19.35 3.60 -11.87
C ILE A 59 19.62 4.54 -10.69
N ALA A 60 18.65 5.35 -10.34
CA ALA A 60 18.70 6.28 -9.21
C ALA A 60 18.25 5.63 -7.89
N ARG A 61 17.35 4.64 -7.94
CA ARG A 61 16.81 4.00 -6.73
C ARG A 61 16.25 2.61 -7.00
N PHE A 62 16.57 1.69 -6.09
CA PHE A 62 15.91 0.39 -5.99
C PHE A 62 14.72 0.48 -5.04
N LYS A 63 13.59 -0.13 -5.41
CA LYS A 63 12.39 -0.25 -4.56
C LYS A 63 11.95 -1.70 -4.51
N ALA A 64 11.79 -2.22 -3.32
CA ALA A 64 11.17 -3.51 -3.06
C ALA A 64 9.87 -3.27 -2.27
N ARG A 65 8.79 -3.95 -2.63
CA ARG A 65 7.52 -3.88 -1.90
C ARG A 65 6.97 -5.26 -1.66
N PRO A 66 6.61 -5.60 -0.42
CA PRO A 66 5.78 -6.77 -0.18
C PRO A 66 4.36 -6.42 -0.62
N VAL A 67 3.78 -7.31 -1.41
CA VAL A 67 2.44 -7.14 -2.00
C VAL A 67 1.59 -8.33 -1.61
N ALA A 68 0.45 -8.09 -0.99
CA ALA A 68 -0.53 -9.12 -0.68
C ALA A 68 -1.13 -9.70 -1.97
N GLN A 69 -1.38 -10.99 -1.99
CA GLN A 69 -2.03 -11.66 -3.10
C GLN A 69 -3.55 -11.58 -2.94
N GLY A 70 -4.10 -10.37 -3.09
CA GLY A 70 -5.52 -10.06 -2.88
C GLY A 70 -6.49 -10.86 -3.75
N PHE A 71 -6.01 -11.55 -4.79
CA PHE A 71 -6.85 -12.47 -5.57
C PHE A 71 -7.32 -13.67 -4.75
N SER A 72 -6.63 -14.03 -3.65
CA SER A 72 -7.02 -15.08 -2.71
C SER A 72 -7.96 -14.59 -1.60
N GLN A 73 -8.29 -13.31 -1.56
CA GLN A 73 -9.26 -12.77 -0.62
C GLN A 73 -10.69 -13.20 -0.97
N ILE A 74 -11.46 -13.56 0.05
CA ILE A 74 -12.84 -14.03 -0.04
C ILE A 74 -13.77 -12.87 0.32
N ARG A 75 -14.70 -12.54 -0.60
CA ARG A 75 -15.72 -11.52 -0.33
C ARG A 75 -16.66 -11.98 0.78
N GLY A 76 -17.03 -11.08 1.68
CA GLY A 76 -17.86 -11.38 2.86
C GLY A 76 -17.08 -11.99 4.03
N VAL A 77 -15.77 -12.30 3.85
CA VAL A 77 -14.87 -12.79 4.90
C VAL A 77 -13.70 -11.83 5.09
N ASP A 78 -12.95 -11.56 4.02
CA ASP A 78 -11.75 -10.73 4.07
C ASP A 78 -12.02 -9.27 3.66
N TYR A 79 -13.09 -9.02 2.94
CA TYR A 79 -13.51 -7.69 2.51
C TYR A 79 -14.97 -7.71 2.04
N ASP A 80 -15.65 -6.59 2.15
CA ASP A 80 -17.01 -6.43 1.64
C ASP A 80 -17.05 -5.59 0.37
N ASP A 81 -16.44 -4.41 0.41
CA ASP A 81 -16.52 -3.41 -0.65
C ASP A 81 -15.13 -2.87 -0.99
N THR A 82 -14.92 -2.58 -2.27
CA THR A 82 -13.60 -2.19 -2.81
C THR A 82 -13.64 -0.86 -3.55
N TYR A 83 -14.82 -0.28 -3.73
CA TYR A 83 -14.96 0.96 -4.47
C TYR A 83 -14.15 2.10 -3.84
N ALA A 84 -13.35 2.75 -4.65
CA ALA A 84 -12.64 3.98 -4.34
C ALA A 84 -12.76 4.90 -5.56
N PRO A 85 -13.27 6.13 -5.40
CA PRO A 85 -13.34 7.08 -6.51
C PRO A 85 -11.93 7.48 -6.96
N VAL A 86 -11.81 7.79 -8.24
CA VAL A 86 -10.60 8.34 -8.85
C VAL A 86 -11.00 9.63 -9.55
N ALA A 87 -10.30 10.71 -9.23
CA ALA A 87 -10.58 12.02 -9.82
C ALA A 87 -10.53 11.96 -11.36
N CYS A 88 -11.52 12.58 -12.01
CA CYS A 88 -11.57 12.64 -13.45
C CYS A 88 -10.48 13.58 -14.00
N LEU A 89 -9.83 13.20 -15.10
CA LEU A 89 -8.82 14.06 -15.73
C LEU A 89 -9.40 15.39 -16.19
N ALA A 90 -10.69 15.42 -16.57
CA ALA A 90 -11.38 16.65 -16.94
C ALA A 90 -11.47 17.63 -15.77
N SER A 91 -11.79 17.15 -14.56
CA SER A 91 -11.82 17.95 -13.33
C SER A 91 -10.45 18.55 -13.02
N SER A 92 -9.37 17.74 -13.12
CA SER A 92 -8.01 18.23 -12.94
C SER A 92 -7.64 19.33 -13.93
N ARG A 93 -8.00 19.16 -15.21
CA ARG A 93 -7.77 20.17 -16.25
C ARG A 93 -8.57 21.46 -16.00
N ALA A 94 -9.83 21.32 -15.56
CA ALA A 94 -10.68 22.47 -15.24
C ALA A 94 -10.11 23.27 -14.08
N ILE A 95 -9.60 22.61 -13.02
CA ILE A 95 -8.96 23.26 -11.88
C ILE A 95 -7.72 24.05 -12.35
N ILE A 96 -6.86 23.46 -13.18
CA ILE A 96 -5.65 24.13 -13.71
C ILE A 96 -6.05 25.37 -14.53
N ALA A 97 -7.04 25.24 -15.41
CA ALA A 97 -7.52 26.36 -16.24
C ALA A 97 -8.12 27.50 -15.41
N MET A 98 -8.95 27.16 -14.41
CA MET A 98 -9.56 28.13 -13.49
C MET A 98 -8.49 28.84 -12.64
N SER A 99 -7.51 28.09 -12.11
CA SER A 99 -6.43 28.66 -11.31
C SER A 99 -5.62 29.67 -12.11
N ASN A 100 -5.28 29.33 -13.36
CA ASN A 100 -4.58 30.27 -14.26
C ASN A 100 -5.42 31.54 -14.54
N ARG A 101 -6.73 31.37 -14.80
CA ARG A 101 -7.62 32.51 -15.07
C ARG A 101 -7.81 33.42 -13.86
N LEU A 102 -7.83 32.88 -12.67
CA LEU A 102 -8.08 33.58 -11.42
C LEU A 102 -6.79 34.02 -10.70
N GLY A 103 -5.62 33.73 -11.25
CA GLY A 103 -4.32 34.02 -10.62
C GLY A 103 -4.10 33.25 -9.31
N LEU A 104 -4.65 32.02 -9.18
CA LEU A 104 -4.49 31.21 -7.98
C LEU A 104 -3.22 30.37 -8.05
N GLU A 105 -2.57 30.18 -6.91
CA GLU A 105 -1.44 29.26 -6.77
C GLU A 105 -1.92 27.80 -6.74
N LEU A 106 -1.17 26.93 -7.41
CA LEU A 106 -1.40 25.49 -7.41
C LEU A 106 -0.31 24.79 -6.61
N HIS A 107 -0.72 23.98 -5.65
CA HIS A 107 0.17 23.12 -4.87
C HIS A 107 -0.11 21.66 -5.19
N GLN A 108 0.96 20.89 -5.42
CA GLN A 108 0.88 19.46 -5.60
C GLN A 108 1.60 18.75 -4.46
N VAL A 109 0.94 17.74 -3.87
CA VAL A 109 1.54 16.89 -2.84
C VAL A 109 1.50 15.44 -3.27
N ASP A 110 2.52 14.67 -2.89
CA ASP A 110 2.56 13.20 -3.05
C ASP A 110 2.59 12.54 -1.68
N ILE A 111 1.65 11.65 -1.44
CA ILE A 111 1.56 10.94 -0.15
C ILE A 111 2.38 9.67 -0.22
N LYS A 112 3.46 9.64 0.55
CA LYS A 112 4.31 8.44 0.66
C LYS A 112 3.54 7.30 1.32
N GLY A 113 3.54 6.13 0.66
CA GLY A 113 2.88 4.95 1.21
C GLY A 113 1.38 5.12 1.44
N ALA A 114 0.66 5.79 0.54
CA ALA A 114 -0.75 6.12 0.68
C ALA A 114 -1.60 4.97 1.25
N TYR A 115 -1.49 3.78 0.68
CA TYR A 115 -2.23 2.60 1.17
C TYR A 115 -1.84 2.19 2.61
N LEU A 116 -0.61 2.43 3.03
CA LEU A 116 -0.15 2.10 4.40
C LEU A 116 -0.76 3.01 5.47
N ASN A 117 -1.41 4.09 5.06
CA ASN A 117 -2.16 4.99 5.95
C ASN A 117 -3.63 4.58 6.11
N GLY A 118 -4.12 3.65 5.29
CA GLY A 118 -5.47 3.09 5.43
C GLY A 118 -5.50 2.12 6.61
N GLU A 119 -6.43 2.30 7.52
CA GLU A 119 -6.66 1.40 8.64
C GLU A 119 -7.71 0.35 8.26
N LEU A 120 -7.51 -0.89 8.71
CA LEU A 120 -8.55 -1.93 8.61
C LEU A 120 -9.54 -1.71 9.76
N ASN A 121 -10.82 -1.99 9.52
CA ASN A 121 -11.81 -1.95 10.59
C ASN A 121 -11.64 -3.15 11.53
N ASP A 122 -12.16 -3.06 12.74
CA ASP A 122 -12.06 -4.12 13.75
C ASP A 122 -12.66 -5.45 13.30
N ASN A 123 -13.68 -5.39 12.42
CA ASN A 123 -14.32 -6.56 11.82
C ASN A 123 -13.59 -7.11 10.59
N GLU A 124 -12.58 -6.42 10.07
CA GLU A 124 -11.74 -6.89 8.96
C GLU A 124 -10.47 -7.57 9.49
N VAL A 125 -10.60 -8.82 9.87
CA VAL A 125 -9.45 -9.60 10.37
C VAL A 125 -8.77 -10.30 9.20
N LEU A 126 -7.58 -9.84 8.84
CA LEU A 126 -6.80 -10.35 7.71
C LEU A 126 -5.49 -10.98 8.17
N TYR A 127 -5.26 -12.21 7.74
CA TYR A 127 -4.00 -12.90 7.94
C TYR A 127 -3.23 -13.03 6.63
N MET A 128 -1.93 -12.75 6.67
CA MET A 128 -1.05 -12.81 5.52
C MET A 128 0.20 -13.62 5.83
N GLN A 129 0.64 -14.42 4.89
CA GLN A 129 1.93 -15.11 4.97
C GLN A 129 3.08 -14.11 5.00
N HIS A 130 4.15 -14.43 5.70
CA HIS A 130 5.38 -13.63 5.67
C HIS A 130 5.87 -13.44 4.23
N PRO A 131 6.42 -12.26 3.91
CA PRO A 131 7.07 -12.07 2.63
C PRO A 131 8.15 -13.14 2.41
N PRO A 132 8.24 -13.72 1.21
CA PRO A 132 9.17 -14.79 0.92
C PRO A 132 10.59 -14.49 1.36
N GLY A 133 11.21 -15.39 2.15
CA GLY A 133 12.57 -15.26 2.66
C GLY A 133 12.74 -14.38 3.90
N TYR A 134 11.66 -13.84 4.46
CA TYR A 134 11.71 -12.89 5.59
C TYR A 134 10.76 -13.29 6.75
N LYS A 135 10.61 -14.56 6.98
CA LYS A 135 9.93 -15.07 8.17
C LYS A 135 10.88 -15.00 9.37
N PRO A 136 10.51 -14.36 10.50
CA PRO A 136 11.31 -14.36 11.72
C PRO A 136 11.55 -15.79 12.22
N ARG A 137 12.73 -16.04 12.79
CA ARG A 137 13.09 -17.40 13.27
C ARG A 137 12.19 -17.87 14.40
N ASP A 138 11.77 -16.97 15.24
CA ASP A 138 10.91 -17.20 16.41
C ASP A 138 9.41 -17.14 16.07
N ALA A 139 9.05 -16.97 14.80
CA ALA A 139 7.65 -16.84 14.40
C ALA A 139 6.82 -18.13 14.63
N GLY A 140 7.45 -19.32 14.61
CA GLY A 140 6.71 -20.60 14.77
C GLY A 140 5.60 -20.72 13.71
N ASN A 141 4.38 -20.93 14.16
CA ASN A 141 3.17 -20.99 13.31
C ASN A 141 2.49 -19.64 13.12
N ARG A 142 3.02 -18.56 13.73
CA ARG A 142 2.46 -17.22 13.62
C ARG A 142 2.61 -16.66 12.22
N VAL A 143 1.58 -15.95 11.79
CA VAL A 143 1.51 -15.22 10.53
C VAL A 143 1.32 -13.72 10.81
N LEU A 144 1.29 -12.91 9.77
CA LEU A 144 1.06 -11.48 9.88
C LEU A 144 -0.45 -11.21 9.95
N ARG A 145 -0.96 -10.79 11.12
CA ARG A 145 -2.29 -10.19 11.22
C ARG A 145 -2.17 -8.72 10.85
N LEU A 146 -2.80 -8.32 9.76
CA LEU A 146 -2.74 -6.96 9.25
C LEU A 146 -3.58 -6.02 10.14
N LYS A 147 -3.02 -4.86 10.44
CA LYS A 147 -3.70 -3.75 11.13
C LYS A 147 -3.98 -2.59 10.19
N LYS A 148 -3.18 -2.46 9.14
CA LYS A 148 -3.31 -1.45 8.10
C LYS A 148 -3.37 -2.11 6.73
N THR A 149 -3.86 -1.36 5.77
CA THR A 149 -3.88 -1.87 4.40
C THR A 149 -2.48 -1.93 3.80
N LEU A 150 -2.31 -2.83 2.86
CA LEU A 150 -1.06 -3.08 2.16
C LEU A 150 -1.31 -3.09 0.65
N TYR A 151 -0.26 -2.88 -0.13
CA TYR A 151 -0.33 -3.05 -1.58
C TYR A 151 -0.86 -4.45 -1.94
N GLY A 152 -1.81 -4.49 -2.86
CA GLY A 152 -2.39 -5.72 -3.39
C GLY A 152 -3.66 -6.22 -2.69
N LEU A 153 -4.06 -5.68 -1.54
CA LEU A 153 -5.37 -5.97 -0.96
C LEU A 153 -6.47 -5.26 -1.76
N LYS A 154 -7.61 -5.91 -1.88
CA LYS A 154 -8.75 -5.42 -2.65
C LYS A 154 -9.33 -4.11 -2.10
N GLN A 155 -9.40 -3.96 -0.78
CA GLN A 155 -9.97 -2.79 -0.11
C GLN A 155 -8.97 -1.66 0.16
N SER A 156 -7.69 -1.80 -0.19
CA SER A 156 -6.67 -0.77 0.13
C SER A 156 -7.00 0.60 -0.42
N GLY A 157 -7.49 0.68 -1.67
CA GLY A 157 -7.90 1.94 -2.27
C GLY A 157 -9.05 2.60 -1.51
N ARG A 158 -10.08 1.82 -1.15
CA ARG A 158 -11.22 2.30 -0.38
C ARG A 158 -10.83 2.80 1.00
N ARG A 159 -10.01 2.06 1.74
CA ARG A 159 -9.55 2.46 3.08
C ARG A 159 -8.69 3.72 3.05
N TRP A 160 -7.82 3.81 2.06
CA TRP A 160 -7.07 5.05 1.83
C TRP A 160 -7.98 6.23 1.51
N TYR A 161 -8.95 6.06 0.60
CA TYR A 161 -9.91 7.09 0.26
C TYR A 161 -10.70 7.58 1.50
N GLN A 162 -11.15 6.65 2.34
CA GLN A 162 -11.86 6.98 3.58
C GLN A 162 -10.98 7.80 4.53
N LYS A 163 -9.71 7.39 4.72
CA LYS A 163 -8.74 8.13 5.53
C LYS A 163 -8.48 9.52 4.98
N LEU A 164 -8.24 9.64 3.68
CA LEU A 164 -8.02 10.93 3.02
C LEU A 164 -9.24 11.83 3.14
N SER A 165 -10.43 11.29 2.92
CA SER A 165 -11.68 12.04 3.08
C SER A 165 -11.83 12.57 4.51
N SER A 166 -11.59 11.76 5.53
CA SER A 166 -11.69 12.21 6.93
C SER A 166 -10.71 13.34 7.26
N ILE A 167 -9.52 13.34 6.64
CA ILE A 167 -8.56 14.44 6.78
C ILE A 167 -9.11 15.72 6.14
N PHE A 168 -9.62 15.64 4.92
CA PHE A 168 -10.21 16.80 4.25
C PHE A 168 -11.45 17.33 4.99
N ASP A 169 -12.32 16.44 5.48
CA ASP A 169 -13.47 16.82 6.28
C ASP A 169 -13.04 17.60 7.55
N SER A 170 -11.95 17.16 8.22
CA SER A 170 -11.41 17.87 9.39
C SER A 170 -10.84 19.25 9.05
N LEU A 171 -10.37 19.43 7.81
CA LEU A 171 -9.91 20.71 7.27
C LEU A 171 -11.07 21.54 6.66
N LYS A 172 -12.32 21.10 6.84
CA LYS A 172 -13.55 21.77 6.35
C LYS A 172 -13.64 21.85 4.81
N PHE A 173 -13.00 20.92 4.11
CA PHE A 173 -13.29 20.73 2.70
C PHE A 173 -14.58 19.92 2.53
N SER A 174 -15.38 20.26 1.55
CA SER A 174 -16.55 19.49 1.14
C SER A 174 -16.31 18.79 -0.18
N LYS A 175 -16.86 17.57 -0.31
CA LYS A 175 -16.79 16.83 -1.57
C LYS A 175 -17.64 17.52 -2.63
N CYS A 176 -17.11 17.58 -3.85
CA CYS A 176 -17.90 17.99 -5.00
C CYS A 176 -18.96 16.90 -5.31
N SER A 177 -20.15 17.31 -5.70
CA SER A 177 -21.25 16.39 -6.06
C SER A 177 -21.06 15.74 -7.44
N VAL A 178 -20.08 16.21 -8.23
CA VAL A 178 -19.89 15.82 -9.63
C VAL A 178 -18.69 14.88 -9.83
N ASP A 179 -17.77 14.78 -8.86
CA ASP A 179 -16.53 14.01 -9.00
C ASP A 179 -16.13 13.34 -7.67
#